data_238d3a1532fe0b63a819f23498791645
#
_entry.id   238d3a1532fe0b63a819f23498791645
#
_cell.length_a   1.000
_cell.length_b   1.000
_cell.length_c   1.000
_cell.angle_alpha   90.00
_cell.angle_beta   90.00
_cell.angle_gamma   90.00
#
_symmetry.space_group_name_H-M   'P 1'
#
loop_
_entity.id
_entity.type
_entity.pdbx_description
1 polymer ?
#
loop_
_entity_poly.entity_id
_entity_poly.type
_entity_poly.pdbx_seq_one_letter_code
_entity_poly.pdbx_strand_id
1 'polypeptide(L)'
;MATEYEFIKAAQLLSHADGLIIAAGAGMGVDSGLPDFRGNTGFWQHYPALRKSGIDFQNMASPSHFWSSPRLAWGFYGHRLTMYRQTQPHGGFQILKDIASRLPHNAFVYTSNVDGQFQKAGFAEDRIHECHGSLHHLQCIDACRRQIWSSQVFAPVVDNDSCWLMNDLPVCPVCGLIARPNVLMFSDVGWVSRRTDEQRDKLHTWLRKVSTPVVIELGAGTAIDTVRRFSERQRGPLIRINVHEAQMQPSSQHVSLPMGALQAMTGIRRALVDLSFF
;
A
#
# COMPACT_ATOMS: atom_id res chain seq x y z
N MET A 1 -15.21 20.27 6.64
CA MET A 1 -14.82 19.49 7.82
C MET A 1 -15.74 18.31 7.94
N ALA A 2 -15.27 17.09 8.19
CA ALA A 2 -16.13 15.95 8.51
C ALA A 2 -16.87 16.27 9.80
N THR A 3 -18.16 16.03 9.78
CA THR A 3 -19.03 16.30 10.95
C THR A 3 -18.96 15.09 11.89
N GLU A 4 -19.30 15.28 13.16
CA GLU A 4 -19.52 14.19 14.13
C GLU A 4 -20.49 13.14 13.57
N TYR A 5 -21.47 13.58 12.80
CA TYR A 5 -22.42 12.72 12.11
C TYR A 5 -21.76 11.68 11.20
N GLU A 6 -20.74 12.06 10.43
CA GLU A 6 -20.03 11.11 9.54
C GLU A 6 -19.25 10.05 10.31
N PHE A 7 -18.67 10.40 11.46
CA PHE A 7 -18.02 9.42 12.33
C PHE A 7 -19.02 8.44 12.94
N ILE A 8 -20.16 8.95 13.43
CA ILE A 8 -21.24 8.11 13.98
C ILE A 8 -21.75 7.15 12.91
N LYS A 9 -22.02 7.66 11.71
CA LYS A 9 -22.46 6.84 10.56
C LYS A 9 -21.45 5.76 10.21
N ALA A 10 -20.14 6.09 10.12
CA ALA A 10 -19.09 5.11 9.87
C ALA A 10 -19.04 4.04 10.97
N ALA A 11 -19.14 4.43 12.24
CA ALA A 11 -19.17 3.52 13.37
C ALA A 11 -20.40 2.58 13.34
N GLN A 12 -21.57 3.08 13.01
CA GLN A 12 -22.79 2.28 12.83
C GLN A 12 -22.62 1.24 11.71
N LEU A 13 -22.05 1.62 10.56
CA LEU A 13 -21.78 0.68 9.47
C LEU A 13 -20.82 -0.44 9.92
N LEU A 14 -19.78 -0.09 10.65
CA LEU A 14 -18.78 -1.05 11.16
C LEU A 14 -19.37 -1.99 12.24
N SER A 15 -20.25 -1.48 13.10
CA SER A 15 -20.85 -2.29 14.17
C SER A 15 -21.78 -3.40 13.65
N HIS A 16 -22.29 -3.29 12.44
CA HIS A 16 -23.15 -4.29 11.79
C HIS A 16 -22.40 -5.19 10.79
N ALA A 17 -21.08 -4.99 10.62
CA ALA A 17 -20.27 -5.77 9.70
C ALA A 17 -19.89 -7.13 10.30
N ASP A 18 -19.73 -8.14 9.44
CA ASP A 18 -19.14 -9.43 9.82
C ASP A 18 -17.66 -9.57 9.36
N GLY A 19 -17.20 -8.67 8.48
CA GLY A 19 -15.81 -8.61 8.01
C GLY A 19 -15.42 -7.24 7.48
N LEU A 20 -14.14 -6.88 7.64
CA LEU A 20 -13.60 -5.59 7.23
C LEU A 20 -12.66 -5.75 6.02
N ILE A 21 -12.97 -5.04 4.92
CA ILE A 21 -12.04 -4.88 3.81
C ILE A 21 -11.27 -3.58 4.03
N ILE A 22 -9.96 -3.67 4.18
CA ILE A 22 -9.07 -2.51 4.28
C ILE A 22 -8.42 -2.29 2.91
N ALA A 23 -8.83 -1.25 2.20
CA ALA A 23 -8.31 -0.91 0.88
C ALA A 23 -7.38 0.30 0.98
N ALA A 24 -6.07 0.12 0.78
CA ALA A 24 -5.09 1.15 1.08
C ALA A 24 -4.24 1.55 -0.13
N GLY A 25 -4.15 2.85 -0.39
CA GLY A 25 -3.21 3.49 -1.28
C GLY A 25 -2.12 4.26 -0.52
N ALA A 26 -1.25 4.97 -1.26
CA ALA A 26 -0.08 5.64 -0.71
C ALA A 26 -0.38 6.66 0.40
N GLY A 27 -1.55 7.32 0.35
CA GLY A 27 -1.98 8.27 1.38
C GLY A 27 -2.17 7.66 2.77
N MET A 28 -2.29 6.32 2.90
CA MET A 28 -2.29 5.63 4.19
C MET A 28 -0.97 5.80 4.95
N GLY A 29 0.16 5.84 4.24
CA GLY A 29 1.49 5.96 4.85
C GLY A 29 1.90 7.38 5.22
N VAL A 30 1.17 8.41 4.78
CA VAL A 30 1.55 9.82 4.97
C VAL A 30 1.64 10.21 6.43
N ASP A 31 0.68 9.79 7.25
CA ASP A 31 0.70 10.03 8.70
C ASP A 31 1.82 9.27 9.43
N SER A 32 2.50 8.32 8.76
CA SER A 32 3.73 7.67 9.23
C SER A 32 5.00 8.38 8.74
N GLY A 33 4.88 9.47 7.99
CA GLY A 33 6.00 10.20 7.39
C GLY A 33 6.45 9.65 6.03
N LEU A 34 5.71 8.72 5.42
CA LEU A 34 6.02 8.22 4.08
C LEU A 34 5.51 9.18 3.00
N PRO A 35 6.28 9.41 1.92
CA PRO A 35 5.83 10.20 0.79
C PRO A 35 4.76 9.45 -0.01
N ASP A 36 3.74 10.16 -0.49
CA ASP A 36 2.71 9.60 -1.37
C ASP A 36 3.04 9.74 -2.87
N PHE A 37 4.14 10.41 -3.19
CA PHE A 37 4.62 10.68 -4.56
C PHE A 37 3.55 11.23 -5.51
N ARG A 38 2.65 12.08 -5.01
CA ARG A 38 1.59 12.68 -5.81
C ARG A 38 2.16 13.57 -6.91
N GLY A 39 2.01 13.08 -8.14
CA GLY A 39 2.51 13.74 -9.34
C GLY A 39 4.04 13.89 -9.35
N ASN A 40 4.55 14.43 -10.45
CA ASN A 40 6.00 14.66 -10.61
C ASN A 40 6.57 15.67 -9.61
N THR A 41 5.80 16.67 -9.19
CA THR A 41 6.25 17.68 -8.24
C THR A 41 6.57 17.04 -6.88
N GLY A 42 5.69 16.23 -6.32
CA GLY A 42 5.93 15.52 -5.07
C GLY A 42 7.09 14.53 -5.17
N PHE A 43 7.17 13.80 -6.28
CA PHE A 43 8.28 12.89 -6.57
C PHE A 43 9.64 13.62 -6.60
N TRP A 44 9.75 14.73 -7.35
CA TRP A 44 11.00 15.48 -7.49
C TRP A 44 11.42 16.26 -6.23
N GLN A 45 10.49 16.55 -5.30
CA GLN A 45 10.86 17.09 -3.99
C GLN A 45 11.68 16.07 -3.18
N HIS A 46 11.35 14.78 -3.30
CA HIS A 46 12.06 13.71 -2.61
C HIS A 46 13.32 13.24 -3.37
N TYR A 47 13.37 13.45 -4.70
CA TYR A 47 14.48 13.02 -5.56
C TYR A 47 14.97 14.14 -6.48
N PRO A 48 15.68 15.18 -5.93
CA PRO A 48 16.17 16.30 -6.74
C PRO A 48 17.13 15.89 -7.85
N ALA A 49 17.91 14.82 -7.66
CA ALA A 49 18.82 14.30 -8.69
C ALA A 49 18.06 13.83 -9.93
N LEU A 50 16.92 13.13 -9.75
CA LEU A 50 16.09 12.65 -10.85
C LEU A 50 15.41 13.82 -11.59
N ARG A 51 15.06 14.88 -10.86
CA ARG A 51 14.57 16.14 -11.48
C ARG A 51 15.60 16.75 -12.41
N LYS A 52 16.87 16.85 -11.98
CA LYS A 52 17.97 17.40 -12.80
C LYS A 52 18.18 16.60 -14.09
N SER A 53 17.94 15.29 -14.03
CA SER A 53 18.05 14.36 -15.17
C SER A 53 16.76 14.28 -16.00
N GLY A 54 15.69 15.01 -15.66
CA GLY A 54 14.41 14.98 -16.36
C GLY A 54 13.65 13.64 -16.22
N ILE A 55 14.01 12.82 -15.24
CA ILE A 55 13.38 11.51 -15.02
C ILE A 55 12.15 11.72 -14.13
N ASP A 56 10.97 11.40 -14.63
CA ASP A 56 9.73 11.40 -13.86
C ASP A 56 9.48 10.06 -13.14
N PHE A 57 8.45 10.03 -12.29
CA PHE A 57 8.13 8.85 -11.51
C PHE A 57 7.79 7.62 -12.39
N GLN A 58 7.00 7.81 -13.43
CA GLN A 58 6.56 6.71 -14.29
C GLN A 58 7.74 6.09 -15.04
N ASN A 59 8.64 6.93 -15.50
CA ASN A 59 9.87 6.51 -16.18
C ASN A 59 10.79 5.79 -15.18
N MET A 60 11.06 6.38 -14.00
CA MET A 60 11.90 5.75 -12.97
C MET A 60 11.34 4.41 -12.49
N ALA A 61 10.03 4.31 -12.35
CA ALA A 61 9.33 3.07 -11.95
C ALA A 61 9.07 2.14 -13.16
N SER A 62 10.05 2.00 -14.05
CA SER A 62 10.06 1.11 -15.22
C SER A 62 11.19 0.08 -15.11
N PRO A 63 10.99 -1.18 -15.54
CA PRO A 63 12.05 -2.20 -15.51
C PRO A 63 13.25 -1.86 -16.40
N SER A 64 13.09 -0.99 -17.40
CA SER A 64 14.17 -0.58 -18.31
C SER A 64 15.39 0.00 -17.61
N HIS A 65 15.18 0.73 -16.49
CA HIS A 65 16.29 1.29 -15.72
C HIS A 65 17.16 0.23 -15.01
N PHE A 66 16.61 -0.93 -14.71
CA PHE A 66 17.43 -2.04 -14.18
C PHE A 66 18.37 -2.64 -15.23
N TRP A 67 18.03 -2.48 -16.52
CA TRP A 67 18.91 -2.91 -17.64
C TRP A 67 19.93 -1.83 -18.00
N SER A 68 19.50 -0.57 -18.14
CA SER A 68 20.34 0.52 -18.64
C SER A 68 21.19 1.20 -17.54
N SER A 69 20.66 1.36 -16.35
CA SER A 69 21.27 2.09 -15.24
C SER A 69 20.94 1.45 -13.89
N PRO A 70 21.39 0.20 -13.65
CA PRO A 70 20.94 -0.57 -12.48
C PRO A 70 21.29 0.06 -11.14
N ARG A 71 22.41 0.81 -11.04
CA ARG A 71 22.78 1.52 -9.81
C ARG A 71 21.87 2.72 -9.54
N LEU A 72 21.35 3.40 -10.56
CA LEU A 72 20.34 4.46 -10.42
C LEU A 72 19.00 3.85 -10.00
N ALA A 73 18.57 2.79 -10.67
CA ALA A 73 17.34 2.08 -10.31
C ALA A 73 17.36 1.60 -8.85
N TRP A 74 18.46 1.01 -8.43
CA TRP A 74 18.66 0.58 -7.05
C TRP A 74 18.93 1.75 -6.09
N GLY A 75 19.43 2.87 -6.55
CA GLY A 75 19.47 4.11 -5.78
C GLY A 75 18.08 4.54 -5.36
N PHE A 76 17.15 4.60 -6.31
CA PHE A 76 15.74 4.94 -6.04
C PHE A 76 15.03 3.88 -5.17
N TYR A 77 15.08 2.61 -5.56
CA TYR A 77 14.38 1.55 -4.82
C TYR A 77 15.07 1.21 -3.49
N GLY A 78 16.40 1.31 -3.42
CA GLY A 78 17.15 1.08 -2.20
C GLY A 78 16.90 2.14 -1.13
N HIS A 79 16.85 3.42 -1.52
CA HIS A 79 16.45 4.52 -0.62
C HIS A 79 15.05 4.25 -0.04
N ARG A 80 14.08 3.90 -0.89
CA ARG A 80 12.71 3.56 -0.46
C ARG A 80 12.69 2.35 0.48
N LEU A 81 13.43 1.28 0.17
CA LEU A 81 13.50 0.09 1.00
C LEU A 81 14.04 0.41 2.40
N THR A 82 15.09 1.23 2.49
CA THR A 82 15.66 1.69 3.77
C THR A 82 14.64 2.53 4.54
N MET A 83 14.02 3.51 3.90
CA MET A 83 12.99 4.36 4.49
C MET A 83 11.82 3.53 5.02
N TYR A 84 11.29 2.59 4.26
CA TYR A 84 10.17 1.72 4.67
C TYR A 84 10.53 0.83 5.86
N ARG A 85 11.76 0.31 5.90
CA ARG A 85 12.25 -0.46 7.05
C ARG A 85 12.38 0.36 8.32
N GLN A 86 12.71 1.64 8.22
CA GLN A 86 12.89 2.54 9.36
C GLN A 86 11.56 3.11 9.87
N THR A 87 10.60 3.37 8.97
CA THR A 87 9.33 4.01 9.29
C THR A 87 8.46 3.10 10.16
N GLN A 88 7.88 3.66 11.23
CA GLN A 88 6.92 2.97 12.08
C GLN A 88 5.49 3.29 11.63
N PRO A 89 4.60 2.28 11.52
CA PRO A 89 3.19 2.51 11.21
C PRO A 89 2.53 3.40 12.28
N HIS A 90 1.75 4.39 11.84
CA HIS A 90 1.03 5.28 12.75
C HIS A 90 -0.14 4.56 13.47
N GLY A 91 -0.69 5.18 14.52
CA GLY A 91 -1.74 4.58 15.37
C GLY A 91 -3.02 4.15 14.64
N GLY A 92 -3.30 4.68 13.45
CA GLY A 92 -4.44 4.27 12.62
C GLY A 92 -4.41 2.80 12.21
N PHE A 93 -3.22 2.21 12.01
CA PHE A 93 -3.08 0.78 11.75
C PHE A 93 -3.53 -0.08 12.94
N GLN A 94 -3.21 0.36 14.17
CA GLN A 94 -3.64 -0.35 15.37
C GLN A 94 -5.16 -0.25 15.54
N ILE A 95 -5.75 0.93 15.28
CA ILE A 95 -7.21 1.10 15.34
C ILE A 95 -7.92 0.16 14.36
N LEU A 96 -7.41 0.02 13.13
CA LEU A 96 -7.94 -0.93 12.14
C LEU A 96 -7.87 -2.38 12.66
N LYS A 97 -6.79 -2.78 13.33
CA LYS A 97 -6.66 -4.11 13.94
C LYS A 97 -7.64 -4.32 15.08
N ASP A 98 -7.79 -3.31 15.95
CA ASP A 98 -8.73 -3.37 17.07
C ASP A 98 -10.16 -3.57 16.56
N ILE A 99 -10.59 -2.82 15.53
CA ILE A 99 -11.88 -2.99 14.87
C ILE A 99 -12.01 -4.40 14.28
N ALA A 100 -11.02 -4.82 13.50
CA ALA A 100 -11.01 -6.11 12.84
C ALA A 100 -11.15 -7.28 13.83
N SER A 101 -10.49 -7.20 14.98
CA SER A 101 -10.53 -8.24 16.02
C SER A 101 -11.92 -8.46 16.64
N ARG A 102 -12.84 -7.50 16.49
CA ARG A 102 -14.23 -7.59 16.99
C ARG A 102 -15.18 -8.21 15.96
N LEU A 103 -14.75 -8.33 14.70
CA LEU A 103 -15.60 -8.84 13.64
C LEU A 103 -15.44 -10.35 13.46
N PRO A 104 -16.52 -11.10 13.20
CA PRO A 104 -16.51 -12.57 13.04
C PRO A 104 -15.47 -13.08 12.05
N HIS A 105 -15.28 -12.37 10.93
CA HIS A 105 -14.32 -12.75 9.89
C HIS A 105 -13.05 -11.92 9.90
N ASN A 106 -12.84 -11.05 10.93
CA ASN A 106 -11.68 -10.17 11.03
C ASN A 106 -11.56 -9.25 9.82
N ALA A 107 -10.34 -8.94 9.36
CA ALA A 107 -10.12 -8.11 8.19
C ALA A 107 -9.33 -8.85 7.10
N PHE A 108 -9.43 -8.31 5.88
CA PHE A 108 -8.50 -8.58 4.78
C PHE A 108 -8.02 -7.25 4.19
N VAL A 109 -6.71 -7.11 4.03
CA VAL A 109 -6.08 -5.93 3.45
C VAL A 109 -5.90 -6.13 1.95
N TYR A 110 -6.33 -5.13 1.16
CA TYR A 110 -5.99 -4.98 -0.25
C TYR A 110 -5.20 -3.68 -0.42
N THR A 111 -3.96 -3.74 -0.87
CA THR A 111 -3.13 -2.54 -0.98
C THR A 111 -2.31 -2.49 -2.26
N SER A 112 -2.18 -1.29 -2.83
CA SER A 112 -1.22 -0.97 -3.87
C SER A 112 0.13 -0.51 -3.31
N ASN A 113 0.24 -0.34 -2.00
CA ASN A 113 1.48 0.02 -1.35
C ASN A 113 2.45 -1.17 -1.36
N VAL A 114 3.73 -0.87 -1.56
CA VAL A 114 4.82 -1.86 -1.64
C VAL A 114 5.75 -1.78 -0.42
N ASP A 115 5.30 -1.08 0.63
CA ASP A 115 6.08 -0.62 1.78
C ASP A 115 6.16 -1.63 2.95
N GLY A 116 5.28 -2.63 2.98
CA GLY A 116 5.22 -3.61 4.06
C GLY A 116 4.70 -3.06 5.40
N GLN A 117 4.06 -1.88 5.44
CA GLN A 117 3.62 -1.26 6.68
C GLN A 117 2.51 -2.07 7.38
N PHE A 118 1.64 -2.75 6.65
CA PHE A 118 0.62 -3.63 7.24
C PHE A 118 1.25 -4.82 7.97
N GLN A 119 2.24 -5.48 7.37
CA GLN A 119 3.00 -6.56 8.00
C GLN A 119 3.70 -6.05 9.25
N LYS A 120 4.36 -4.87 9.16
CA LYS A 120 5.05 -4.24 10.28
C LYS A 120 4.10 -3.83 11.42
N ALA A 121 2.86 -3.45 11.08
CA ALA A 121 1.81 -3.19 12.05
C ALA A 121 1.22 -4.48 12.68
N GLY A 122 1.66 -5.66 12.23
CA GLY A 122 1.26 -6.96 12.77
C GLY A 122 -0.05 -7.49 12.20
N PHE A 123 -0.44 -7.12 10.98
CA PHE A 123 -1.46 -7.84 10.22
C PHE A 123 -0.89 -9.17 9.75
N ALA A 124 -1.71 -10.23 9.77
CA ALA A 124 -1.28 -11.56 9.32
C ALA A 124 -1.00 -11.56 7.81
N GLU A 125 0.13 -12.13 7.39
CA GLU A 125 0.56 -12.14 5.99
C GLU A 125 -0.43 -12.84 5.05
N ASP A 126 -1.16 -13.84 5.54
CA ASP A 126 -2.20 -14.53 4.80
C ASP A 126 -3.50 -13.74 4.66
N ARG A 127 -3.56 -12.54 5.23
CA ARG A 127 -4.66 -11.58 5.18
C ARG A 127 -4.30 -10.28 4.47
N ILE A 128 -3.23 -10.29 3.70
CA ILE A 128 -2.77 -9.11 2.94
C ILE A 128 -2.62 -9.50 1.47
N HIS A 129 -3.23 -8.69 0.58
CA HIS A 129 -3.01 -8.73 -0.86
C HIS A 129 -2.29 -7.44 -1.30
N GLU A 130 -1.02 -7.56 -1.62
CA GLU A 130 -0.19 -6.49 -2.19
C GLU A 130 -0.30 -6.56 -3.72
N CYS A 131 -1.27 -5.85 -4.30
CA CYS A 131 -1.61 -5.98 -5.72
C CYS A 131 -0.53 -5.46 -6.68
N HIS A 132 0.40 -4.67 -6.19
CA HIS A 132 1.58 -4.21 -6.93
C HIS A 132 2.89 -4.88 -6.45
N GLY A 133 2.81 -5.97 -5.68
CA GLY A 133 3.99 -6.64 -5.13
C GLY A 133 4.57 -5.93 -3.91
N SER A 134 5.86 -6.14 -3.63
CA SER A 134 6.51 -5.65 -2.40
C SER A 134 8.00 -5.35 -2.61
N LEU A 135 8.50 -4.26 -2.01
CA LEU A 135 9.93 -3.99 -1.95
C LEU A 135 10.70 -4.97 -1.04
N HIS A 136 9.99 -5.64 -0.14
CA HIS A 136 10.58 -6.64 0.75
C HIS A 136 10.86 -7.99 0.07
N HIS A 137 10.58 -8.10 -1.24
CA HIS A 137 10.84 -9.28 -2.05
C HIS A 137 11.58 -8.91 -3.33
N LEU A 138 12.40 -9.84 -3.78
CA LEU A 138 13.22 -9.73 -4.99
C LEU A 138 12.78 -10.76 -6.02
N GLN A 139 13.06 -10.46 -7.28
CA GLN A 139 13.00 -11.39 -8.40
C GLN A 139 14.21 -11.18 -9.33
N CYS A 140 14.52 -12.17 -10.14
CA CYS A 140 15.51 -12.02 -11.21
C CYS A 140 15.01 -11.00 -12.26
N ILE A 141 15.90 -10.17 -12.78
CA ILE A 141 15.60 -9.23 -13.85
C ILE A 141 15.04 -9.92 -15.10
N ASP A 142 15.57 -11.10 -15.43
CA ASP A 142 15.15 -11.94 -16.56
C ASP A 142 14.07 -12.96 -16.18
N ALA A 143 13.49 -12.85 -14.99
CA ALA A 143 12.50 -13.78 -14.47
C ALA A 143 12.89 -15.27 -14.59
N CYS A 144 14.20 -15.58 -14.63
CA CYS A 144 14.71 -16.96 -14.73
C CYS A 144 14.10 -17.81 -13.59
N ARG A 145 13.59 -18.99 -13.87
CA ARG A 145 12.90 -19.84 -12.89
C ARG A 145 11.69 -19.21 -12.16
N ARG A 146 11.33 -17.96 -12.43
CA ARG A 146 10.22 -17.22 -11.82
C ARG A 146 10.19 -17.30 -10.29
N GLN A 147 11.36 -17.31 -9.65
CA GLN A 147 11.48 -17.33 -8.19
C GLN A 147 11.35 -15.94 -7.61
N ILE A 148 10.76 -15.87 -6.41
CA ILE A 148 10.66 -14.69 -5.56
C ILE A 148 11.32 -15.05 -4.23
N TRP A 149 12.17 -14.15 -3.70
CA TRP A 149 12.85 -14.35 -2.42
C TRP A 149 12.88 -13.07 -1.60
N SER A 150 13.18 -13.18 -0.31
CA SER A 150 13.23 -12.04 0.61
C SER A 150 14.39 -11.08 0.27
N SER A 151 14.13 -9.77 0.38
CA SER A 151 15.16 -8.74 0.32
C SER A 151 15.89 -8.52 1.65
N GLN A 152 15.56 -9.28 2.70
CA GLN A 152 15.99 -9.00 4.09
C GLN A 152 17.52 -8.87 4.23
N VAL A 153 18.29 -9.70 3.54
CA VAL A 153 19.75 -9.69 3.60
C VAL A 153 20.39 -8.56 2.79
N PHE A 154 19.63 -7.90 1.92
CA PHE A 154 20.12 -6.79 1.12
C PHE A 154 19.98 -5.46 1.88
N ALA A 155 21.11 -4.85 2.23
CA ALA A 155 21.18 -3.54 2.88
C ALA A 155 21.72 -2.51 1.87
N PRO A 156 20.87 -1.77 1.16
CA PRO A 156 21.32 -0.78 0.18
C PRO A 156 22.01 0.40 0.87
N VAL A 157 23.19 0.78 0.33
CA VAL A 157 23.88 2.03 0.68
C VAL A 157 23.69 3.00 -0.48
N VAL A 158 22.96 4.07 -0.26
CA VAL A 158 22.56 5.02 -1.32
C VAL A 158 23.15 6.38 -1.05
N ASP A 159 23.81 6.96 -2.05
CA ASP A 159 24.11 8.37 -2.09
C ASP A 159 22.84 9.14 -2.50
N ASN A 160 22.28 9.89 -1.55
CA ASN A 160 21.01 10.59 -1.75
C ASN A 160 21.14 11.76 -2.72
N ASP A 161 22.33 12.39 -2.83
CA ASP A 161 22.56 13.54 -3.69
C ASP A 161 22.56 13.17 -5.17
N SER A 162 23.07 11.98 -5.51
CA SER A 162 23.07 11.42 -6.86
C SER A 162 21.98 10.39 -7.12
N CYS A 163 21.28 9.95 -6.09
CA CYS A 163 20.33 8.81 -6.14
C CYS A 163 21.03 7.54 -6.67
N TRP A 164 22.24 7.23 -6.17
CA TRP A 164 23.07 6.16 -6.69
C TRP A 164 23.37 5.09 -5.64
N LEU A 165 23.21 3.82 -6.03
CA LEU A 165 23.62 2.70 -5.16
C LEU A 165 25.15 2.61 -5.11
N MET A 166 25.71 2.66 -3.90
CA MET A 166 27.16 2.69 -3.66
C MET A 166 27.75 1.30 -3.42
N ASN A 167 27.00 0.39 -2.83
CA ASN A 167 27.43 -1.00 -2.60
C ASN A 167 27.07 -1.92 -3.78
N ASP A 168 27.34 -3.22 -3.62
CA ASP A 168 27.10 -4.21 -4.67
C ASP A 168 25.62 -4.34 -5.01
N LEU A 169 25.35 -4.54 -6.29
CA LEU A 169 24.02 -4.86 -6.80
C LEU A 169 23.58 -6.23 -6.29
N PRO A 170 22.33 -6.39 -5.84
CA PRO A 170 21.83 -7.72 -5.51
C PRO A 170 21.71 -8.56 -6.79
N VAL A 171 22.05 -9.84 -6.66
CA VAL A 171 22.07 -10.77 -7.79
C VAL A 171 21.11 -11.94 -7.57
N CYS A 172 20.64 -12.51 -8.66
CA CYS A 172 19.82 -13.71 -8.65
C CYS A 172 20.65 -14.91 -8.17
N PRO A 173 20.20 -15.66 -7.16
CA PRO A 173 20.96 -16.80 -6.62
C PRO A 173 21.03 -17.98 -7.60
N VAL A 174 20.29 -17.94 -8.72
CA VAL A 174 20.24 -19.03 -9.70
C VAL A 174 21.14 -18.76 -10.90
N CYS A 175 21.04 -17.56 -11.50
CA CYS A 175 21.75 -17.26 -12.76
C CYS A 175 22.81 -16.15 -12.63
N GLY A 176 22.95 -15.50 -11.46
CA GLY A 176 23.91 -14.43 -11.23
C GLY A 176 23.55 -13.09 -11.86
N LEU A 177 22.48 -12.99 -12.66
CA LEU A 177 22.02 -11.72 -13.20
C LEU A 177 21.48 -10.83 -12.06
N ILE A 178 21.36 -9.52 -12.35
CA ILE A 178 20.84 -8.54 -11.38
C ILE A 178 19.46 -8.98 -10.87
N ALA A 179 19.26 -8.86 -9.56
CA ALA A 179 17.95 -8.93 -8.96
C ALA A 179 17.30 -7.53 -8.92
N ARG A 180 15.98 -7.50 -9.07
CA ARG A 180 15.18 -6.28 -8.89
C ARG A 180 14.07 -6.51 -7.86
N PRO A 181 13.45 -5.45 -7.31
CA PRO A 181 12.29 -5.62 -6.44
C PRO A 181 11.16 -6.38 -7.15
N ASN A 182 10.48 -7.28 -6.43
CA ASN A 182 9.26 -7.91 -6.92
C ASN A 182 8.07 -6.95 -6.81
N VAL A 183 8.15 -5.87 -7.59
CA VAL A 183 7.14 -4.82 -7.71
C VAL A 183 6.69 -4.76 -9.16
N LEU A 184 5.36 -4.66 -9.36
CA LEU A 184 4.77 -4.38 -10.66
C LEU A 184 5.08 -2.94 -11.05
N MET A 185 5.89 -2.77 -12.09
CA MET A 185 6.31 -1.47 -12.61
C MET A 185 5.50 -1.09 -13.86
N PHE A 186 5.67 0.13 -14.33
CA PHE A 186 5.04 0.55 -15.60
C PHE A 186 5.62 -0.25 -16.77
N SER A 187 4.75 -0.73 -17.66
CA SER A 187 5.12 -1.56 -18.83
C SER A 187 5.91 -2.83 -18.49
N ASP A 188 5.64 -3.44 -17.33
CA ASP A 188 6.40 -4.56 -16.78
C ASP A 188 5.90 -5.92 -17.27
N VAL A 189 6.41 -6.39 -18.37
CA VAL A 189 6.11 -7.74 -18.91
C VAL A 189 6.87 -8.86 -18.20
N GLY A 190 7.94 -8.52 -17.47
CA GLY A 190 8.81 -9.47 -16.75
C GLY A 190 8.45 -9.66 -15.27
N TRP A 191 7.35 -9.07 -14.79
CA TRP A 191 6.97 -9.21 -13.39
C TRP A 191 6.54 -10.65 -13.05
N VAL A 192 7.03 -11.15 -11.94
CA VAL A 192 6.66 -12.47 -11.41
C VAL A 192 5.52 -12.30 -10.42
N SER A 193 4.30 -12.57 -10.85
CA SER A 193 3.06 -12.31 -10.09
C SER A 193 2.69 -13.39 -9.05
N ARG A 194 3.39 -14.54 -9.04
CA ARG A 194 3.00 -15.73 -8.25
C ARG A 194 2.59 -15.42 -6.80
N ARG A 195 3.40 -14.65 -6.07
CA ARG A 195 3.10 -14.27 -4.67
C ARG A 195 1.80 -13.47 -4.57
N THR A 196 1.60 -12.50 -5.44
CA THR A 196 0.40 -11.67 -5.51
C THR A 196 -0.84 -12.49 -5.93
N ASP A 197 -0.68 -13.45 -6.85
CA ASP A 197 -1.75 -14.34 -7.28
C ASP A 197 -2.21 -15.25 -6.12
N GLU A 198 -1.27 -15.83 -5.36
CA GLU A 198 -1.56 -16.61 -4.15
C GLU A 198 -2.30 -15.77 -3.08
N GLN A 199 -1.91 -14.51 -2.89
CA GLN A 199 -2.59 -13.57 -1.99
C GLN A 199 -4.01 -13.24 -2.48
N ARG A 200 -4.21 -13.05 -3.77
CA ARG A 200 -5.51 -12.81 -4.39
C ARG A 200 -6.45 -14.00 -4.17
N ASP A 201 -5.97 -15.21 -4.31
CA ASP A 201 -6.78 -16.43 -4.11
C ASP A 201 -7.24 -16.56 -2.65
N LYS A 202 -6.38 -16.18 -1.68
CA LYS A 202 -6.74 -16.09 -0.26
C LYS A 202 -7.80 -15.03 -0.02
N LEU A 203 -7.67 -13.83 -0.64
CA LEU A 203 -8.68 -12.77 -0.58
C LEU A 203 -10.04 -13.27 -1.11
N HIS A 204 -10.07 -13.89 -2.28
CA HIS A 204 -11.30 -14.41 -2.86
C HIS A 204 -11.92 -15.50 -1.98
N THR A 205 -11.11 -16.34 -1.35
CA THR A 205 -11.59 -17.37 -0.42
C THR A 205 -12.20 -16.74 0.84
N TRP A 206 -11.60 -15.68 1.36
CA TRP A 206 -12.12 -14.93 2.50
C TRP A 206 -13.42 -14.19 2.15
N LEU A 207 -13.48 -13.49 0.99
CA LEU A 207 -14.67 -12.77 0.52
C LEU A 207 -15.92 -13.67 0.39
N ARG A 208 -15.75 -14.95 0.07
CA ARG A 208 -16.87 -15.90 0.00
C ARG A 208 -17.48 -16.24 1.37
N LYS A 209 -16.77 -16.00 2.47
CA LYS A 209 -17.22 -16.27 3.83
C LYS A 209 -17.92 -15.07 4.47
N VAL A 210 -17.67 -13.87 3.96
CA VAL A 210 -18.18 -12.61 4.52
C VAL A 210 -19.52 -12.27 3.88
N SER A 211 -20.54 -12.08 4.71
CA SER A 211 -21.91 -11.81 4.26
C SER A 211 -22.24 -10.32 4.23
N THR A 212 -21.75 -9.58 5.23
CA THR A 212 -21.98 -8.14 5.42
C THR A 212 -20.65 -7.38 5.53
N PRO A 213 -19.83 -7.34 4.46
CA PRO A 213 -18.56 -6.64 4.49
C PRO A 213 -18.75 -5.13 4.56
N VAL A 214 -17.82 -4.45 5.23
CA VAL A 214 -17.64 -3.00 5.10
C VAL A 214 -16.24 -2.72 4.54
N VAL A 215 -16.14 -1.77 3.62
CA VAL A 215 -14.86 -1.33 3.05
C VAL A 215 -14.43 -0.03 3.72
N ILE A 216 -13.22 0.00 4.26
CA ILE A 216 -12.53 1.26 4.59
C ILE A 216 -11.44 1.46 3.55
N GLU A 217 -11.59 2.51 2.72
CA GLU A 217 -10.60 2.93 1.74
C GLU A 217 -9.78 4.09 2.30
N LEU A 218 -8.45 3.94 2.33
CA LEU A 218 -7.54 4.91 2.94
C LEU A 218 -6.50 5.39 1.93
N GLY A 219 -6.49 6.69 1.65
CA GLY A 219 -5.45 7.35 0.86
C GLY A 219 -5.28 6.84 -0.57
N ALA A 220 -6.33 6.27 -1.17
CA ALA A 220 -6.32 5.85 -2.56
C ALA A 220 -6.50 7.04 -3.51
N GLY A 221 -5.54 7.24 -4.42
CA GLY A 221 -5.58 8.30 -5.44
C GLY A 221 -6.34 7.90 -6.69
N THR A 222 -6.60 8.89 -7.57
CA THR A 222 -7.25 8.70 -8.88
C THR A 222 -6.26 8.45 -10.01
N ALA A 223 -5.00 8.90 -9.87
CA ALA A 223 -3.96 8.74 -10.90
C ALA A 223 -3.59 7.26 -11.15
N ILE A 224 -3.55 6.46 -10.07
CA ILE A 224 -3.44 4.99 -10.13
C ILE A 224 -4.64 4.46 -9.35
N ASP A 225 -5.74 4.24 -10.05
CA ASP A 225 -7.07 4.00 -9.47
C ASP A 225 -7.35 2.53 -9.07
N THR A 226 -6.31 1.69 -9.05
CA THR A 226 -6.42 0.24 -8.77
C THR A 226 -7.17 -0.04 -7.46
N VAL A 227 -6.81 0.67 -6.38
CA VAL A 227 -7.47 0.53 -5.06
C VAL A 227 -8.91 1.04 -5.12
N ARG A 228 -9.16 2.19 -5.74
CA ARG A 228 -10.51 2.75 -5.89
C ARG A 228 -11.44 1.81 -6.64
N ARG A 229 -11.01 1.32 -7.80
CA ARG A 229 -11.77 0.34 -8.58
C ARG A 229 -12.05 -0.93 -7.80
N PHE A 230 -11.09 -1.38 -6.99
CA PHE A 230 -11.30 -2.52 -6.12
C PHE A 230 -12.38 -2.22 -5.07
N SER A 231 -12.26 -1.10 -4.34
CA SER A 231 -13.20 -0.69 -3.29
C SER A 231 -14.63 -0.55 -3.81
N GLU A 232 -14.81 0.11 -4.95
CA GLU A 232 -16.11 0.40 -5.58
C GLU A 232 -16.81 -0.84 -6.13
N ARG A 233 -16.06 -1.92 -6.40
CA ARG A 233 -16.61 -3.20 -6.86
C ARG A 233 -17.02 -4.13 -5.72
N GLN A 234 -16.67 -3.81 -4.48
CA GLN A 234 -17.03 -4.65 -3.36
C GLN A 234 -18.52 -4.50 -3.01
N ARG A 235 -19.07 -5.54 -2.41
CA ARG A 235 -20.41 -5.46 -1.83
C ARG A 235 -20.34 -4.69 -0.51
N GLY A 236 -21.41 -4.00 -0.18
CA GLY A 236 -21.54 -3.35 1.12
C GLY A 236 -21.11 -1.87 1.14
N PRO A 237 -21.18 -1.27 2.31
CA PRO A 237 -20.82 0.12 2.53
C PRO A 237 -19.35 0.43 2.27
N LEU A 238 -19.08 1.64 1.76
CA LEU A 238 -17.75 2.18 1.54
C LEU A 238 -17.52 3.42 2.40
N ILE A 239 -16.50 3.39 3.23
CA ILE A 239 -16.00 4.52 4.00
C ILE A 239 -14.70 4.98 3.32
N ARG A 240 -14.74 6.08 2.58
CA ARG A 240 -13.60 6.64 1.86
C ARG A 240 -12.92 7.74 2.65
N ILE A 241 -11.63 7.57 2.92
CA ILE A 241 -10.78 8.47 3.69
C ILE A 241 -9.67 8.98 2.78
N ASN A 242 -9.71 10.26 2.42
CA ASN A 242 -8.68 10.88 1.58
C ASN A 242 -8.70 12.39 1.74
N VAL A 243 -7.56 13.03 1.93
CA VAL A 243 -7.47 14.48 2.15
C VAL A 243 -8.03 15.30 0.98
N HIS A 244 -7.79 14.86 -0.25
CA HIS A 244 -8.12 15.63 -1.47
C HIS A 244 -9.20 14.99 -2.33
N GLU A 245 -9.31 13.68 -2.31
CA GLU A 245 -10.12 12.91 -3.27
C GLU A 245 -11.12 12.00 -2.55
N ALA A 246 -11.77 12.50 -1.48
CA ALA A 246 -12.74 11.73 -0.71
C ALA A 246 -14.13 11.67 -1.37
N GLN A 247 -14.41 12.45 -2.42
CA GLN A 247 -15.72 12.58 -3.04
C GLN A 247 -16.23 11.23 -3.57
N MET A 248 -17.51 10.98 -3.33
CA MET A 248 -18.28 9.83 -3.83
C MET A 248 -19.67 10.28 -4.25
N GLN A 249 -20.34 9.45 -5.05
CA GLN A 249 -21.76 9.63 -5.29
C GLN A 249 -22.53 9.57 -3.95
N PRO A 250 -23.46 10.51 -3.69
CA PRO A 250 -24.25 10.49 -2.47
C PRO A 250 -24.98 9.15 -2.30
N SER A 251 -24.85 8.54 -1.12
CA SER A 251 -25.54 7.30 -0.76
C SER A 251 -25.73 7.23 0.76
N SER A 252 -26.85 6.67 1.19
CA SER A 252 -27.07 6.39 2.60
C SER A 252 -26.09 5.32 3.14
N GLN A 253 -25.50 4.52 2.27
CA GLN A 253 -24.58 3.45 2.63
C GLN A 253 -23.10 3.86 2.57
N HIS A 254 -22.75 5.08 2.12
CA HIS A 254 -21.36 5.50 1.97
C HIS A 254 -21.02 6.67 2.88
N VAL A 255 -19.76 6.74 3.31
CA VAL A 255 -19.21 7.81 4.14
C VAL A 255 -17.97 8.38 3.48
N SER A 256 -17.91 9.70 3.34
CA SER A 256 -16.78 10.44 2.78
C SER A 256 -16.11 11.28 3.87
N LEU A 257 -14.83 11.01 4.14
CA LEU A 257 -14.02 11.69 5.16
C LEU A 257 -12.83 12.40 4.50
N PRO A 258 -12.94 13.72 4.20
CA PRO A 258 -11.88 14.50 3.55
C PRO A 258 -10.77 14.88 4.55
N MET A 259 -10.03 13.89 5.05
CA MET A 259 -8.97 14.05 6.04
C MET A 259 -7.92 12.95 5.98
N GLY A 260 -6.83 13.09 6.78
CA GLY A 260 -5.80 12.07 6.92
C GLY A 260 -6.30 10.77 7.56
N ALA A 261 -5.58 9.69 7.31
CA ALA A 261 -5.96 8.35 7.78
C ALA A 261 -5.99 8.26 9.30
N LEU A 262 -4.96 8.77 9.99
CA LEU A 262 -4.89 8.74 11.45
C LEU A 262 -6.01 9.55 12.09
N GLN A 263 -6.28 10.75 11.57
CA GLN A 263 -7.34 11.61 12.07
C GLN A 263 -8.72 10.94 11.91
N ALA A 264 -9.00 10.39 10.75
CA ALA A 264 -10.27 9.72 10.47
C ALA A 264 -10.46 8.48 11.35
N MET A 265 -9.43 7.63 11.46
CA MET A 265 -9.50 6.43 12.29
C MET A 265 -9.67 6.75 13.78
N THR A 266 -9.06 7.85 14.26
CA THR A 266 -9.25 8.32 15.65
C THR A 266 -10.69 8.77 15.91
N GLY A 267 -11.31 9.51 14.97
CA GLY A 267 -12.71 9.92 15.06
C GLY A 267 -13.68 8.74 15.02
N ILE A 268 -13.46 7.79 14.10
CA ILE A 268 -14.26 6.55 14.01
C ILE A 268 -14.14 5.72 15.30
N ARG A 269 -12.92 5.57 15.85
CA ARG A 269 -12.72 4.83 17.12
C ARG A 269 -13.52 5.44 18.26
N ARG A 270 -13.51 6.77 18.41
CA ARG A 270 -14.29 7.46 19.44
C ARG A 270 -15.78 7.15 19.29
N ALA A 271 -16.34 7.30 18.09
CA ALA A 271 -17.73 6.98 17.84
C ALA A 271 -18.07 5.49 18.07
N LEU A 272 -17.16 4.56 17.82
CA LEU A 272 -17.33 3.13 18.13
C LEU A 272 -17.34 2.86 19.65
N VAL A 273 -16.53 3.59 20.42
CA VAL A 273 -16.56 3.52 21.90
C VAL A 273 -17.93 3.99 22.41
N ASP A 274 -18.44 5.11 21.88
CA ASP A 274 -19.75 5.64 22.27
C ASP A 274 -20.91 4.67 21.93
N LEU A 275 -20.73 3.81 20.92
CA LEU A 275 -21.65 2.71 20.58
C LEU A 275 -21.42 1.42 21.38
N SER A 276 -20.48 1.40 22.34
CA SER A 276 -20.10 0.20 23.09
C SER A 276 -19.63 -0.97 22.22
N PHE A 277 -18.95 -0.66 21.10
CA PHE A 277 -18.42 -1.67 20.19
C PHE A 277 -17.16 -2.39 20.73
N PHE A 278 -16.38 -1.70 21.59
CA PHE A 278 -15.14 -2.23 22.20
C PHE A 278 -15.35 -2.80 23.60
#